data_0127531a275f0c67e24040044edf0388
#
_entry.id   0127531a275f0c67e24040044edf0388
#
_cell.length_a   1.000
_cell.length_b   1.000
_cell.length_c   1.000
_cell.angle_alpha   90.00
_cell.angle_beta   90.00
_cell.angle_gamma   90.00
#
_symmetry.space_group_name_H-M   'P 1'
#
loop_
_entity.id
_entity.type
_entity.pdbx_description
1 polymer ?
#
loop_
_entity_poly.entity_id
_entity_poly.type
_entity_poly.pdbx_seq_one_letter_code
_entity_poly.pdbx_strand_id
1 'polypeptide(L)'
;PVGAFVANAKFAKAMEPGDHGSTYGGNPLVTAAVSTVFDILKKDSIVENCKEVSEYLLEELDKVVKDYDCVVGHRGLGLMQGIVLNVPAKKYVQALLDEGVIVVTAGEKVIRLLPPLVITKEHVDEFITKLRKVLA
;
A
#
# COMPACT_ATOMS: atom_id res chain seq x y z
N PRO A 1 -4.48 -2.69 -16.58
CA PRO A 1 -3.16 -2.69 -15.91
C PRO A 1 -2.10 -2.06 -16.80
N VAL A 2 -1.30 -1.17 -16.22
CA VAL A 2 -0.20 -0.50 -16.90
C VAL A 2 0.91 -0.20 -15.90
N GLY A 3 2.15 -0.26 -16.36
CA GLY A 3 3.32 0.17 -15.62
C GLY A 3 4.17 1.08 -16.49
N ALA A 4 4.91 1.98 -15.86
CA ALA A 4 5.87 2.84 -16.53
C ALA A 4 7.11 3.02 -15.64
N PHE A 5 8.23 3.30 -16.26
CA PHE A 5 9.43 3.75 -15.57
C PHE A 5 10.02 4.97 -16.28
N VAL A 6 10.72 5.78 -15.52
CA VAL A 6 11.42 6.96 -16.05
C VAL A 6 12.89 6.86 -15.67
N ALA A 7 13.77 7.10 -16.63
CA ALA A 7 15.21 7.09 -16.42
C ALA A 7 15.79 8.45 -16.80
N ASN A 8 16.76 8.93 -16.01
CA ASN A 8 17.55 10.11 -16.41
C ASN A 8 18.54 9.73 -17.54
N ALA A 9 19.10 10.74 -18.22
CA ALA A 9 19.99 10.54 -19.37
C ALA A 9 21.23 9.65 -19.08
N LYS A 10 21.70 9.58 -17.83
CA LYS A 10 22.82 8.75 -17.44
C LYS A 10 22.48 7.26 -17.55
N PHE A 11 21.31 6.88 -17.04
CA PHE A 11 20.85 5.48 -17.02
C PHE A 11 20.15 5.09 -18.33
N ALA A 12 19.48 6.01 -19.01
CA ALA A 12 18.80 5.74 -20.27
C ALA A 12 19.76 5.25 -21.38
N LYS A 13 21.04 5.63 -21.30
CA LYS A 13 22.08 5.17 -22.24
C LYS A 13 22.41 3.67 -22.15
N ALA A 14 22.03 3.01 -21.05
CA ALA A 14 22.24 1.58 -20.89
C ALA A 14 21.16 0.73 -21.58
N MET A 15 20.11 1.37 -22.11
CA MET A 15 19.02 0.69 -22.81
C MET A 15 19.17 0.86 -24.32
N GLU A 16 19.15 -0.24 -25.04
CA GLU A 16 19.25 -0.27 -26.51
C GLU A 16 17.92 -0.74 -27.14
N PRO A 17 17.70 -0.44 -28.44
CA PRO A 17 16.55 -0.98 -29.16
C PRO A 17 16.50 -2.51 -29.07
N GLY A 18 15.39 -3.03 -28.54
CA GLY A 18 15.19 -4.48 -28.30
C GLY A 18 15.27 -4.91 -26.84
N ASP A 19 15.82 -4.10 -25.94
CA ASP A 19 15.92 -4.45 -24.50
C ASP A 19 14.56 -4.46 -23.81
N HIS A 20 13.66 -3.64 -24.25
CA HIS A 20 12.33 -3.51 -23.68
C HIS A 20 11.25 -3.32 -24.75
N GLY A 21 10.28 -4.19 -24.75
CA GLY A 21 9.15 -4.10 -25.67
C GLY A 21 7.91 -4.79 -25.10
N SER A 22 6.74 -4.33 -25.53
CA SER A 22 5.46 -4.92 -25.15
C SER A 22 4.46 -4.75 -26.30
N THR A 23 3.80 -5.83 -26.72
CA THR A 23 2.77 -5.79 -27.78
C THR A 23 1.63 -4.81 -27.44
N TYR A 24 1.22 -4.74 -26.19
CA TYR A 24 0.12 -3.90 -25.74
C TYR A 24 0.57 -2.62 -25.02
N GLY A 25 1.88 -2.42 -24.83
CA GLY A 25 2.43 -1.26 -24.14
C GLY A 25 2.13 0.03 -24.91
N GLY A 26 1.70 1.07 -24.19
CA GLY A 26 1.45 2.39 -24.76
C GLY A 26 0.28 2.48 -25.74
N ASN A 27 -0.64 1.51 -25.75
CA ASN A 27 -1.80 1.57 -26.64
C ASN A 27 -2.74 2.76 -26.26
N PRO A 28 -3.54 3.28 -27.22
CA PRO A 28 -4.37 4.47 -26.98
C PRO A 28 -5.37 4.36 -25.84
N LEU A 29 -5.97 3.18 -25.63
CA LEU A 29 -6.94 2.97 -24.54
C LEU A 29 -6.26 3.09 -23.18
N VAL A 30 -5.13 2.42 -23.00
CA VAL A 30 -4.39 2.42 -21.74
C VAL A 30 -3.79 3.80 -21.43
N THR A 31 -3.25 4.49 -22.43
CA THR A 31 -2.69 5.84 -22.23
C THR A 31 -3.77 6.87 -21.91
N ALA A 32 -4.97 6.78 -22.50
CA ALA A 32 -6.11 7.60 -22.14
C ALA A 32 -6.55 7.36 -20.68
N ALA A 33 -6.61 6.09 -20.25
CA ALA A 33 -6.91 5.74 -18.86
C ALA A 33 -5.87 6.30 -17.89
N VAL A 34 -4.57 6.21 -18.22
CA VAL A 34 -3.49 6.79 -17.39
C VAL A 34 -3.63 8.31 -17.28
N SER A 35 -3.88 9.02 -18.37
CA SER A 35 -4.10 10.47 -18.36
C SER A 35 -5.27 10.84 -17.42
N THR A 36 -6.38 10.11 -17.52
CA THR A 36 -7.55 10.30 -16.64
C THR A 36 -7.21 10.08 -15.16
N VAL A 37 -6.42 9.05 -14.84
CA VAL A 37 -5.97 8.81 -13.45
C VAL A 37 -5.13 9.98 -12.93
N PHE A 38 -4.21 10.52 -13.73
CA PHE A 38 -3.43 11.70 -13.31
C PHE A 38 -4.29 12.94 -13.12
N ASP A 39 -5.31 13.15 -13.94
CA ASP A 39 -6.26 14.26 -13.78
C ASP A 39 -7.06 14.12 -12.48
N ILE A 40 -7.54 12.91 -12.15
CA ILE A 40 -8.22 12.61 -10.89
C ILE A 40 -7.28 12.85 -9.68
N LEU A 41 -6.05 12.34 -9.73
CA LEU A 41 -5.08 12.52 -8.66
C LEU A 41 -4.87 14.00 -8.30
N LYS A 42 -4.83 14.88 -9.32
CA LYS A 42 -4.68 16.33 -9.13
C LYS A 42 -5.98 16.99 -8.67
N LYS A 43 -7.09 16.69 -9.36
CA LYS A 43 -8.38 17.35 -9.12
C LYS A 43 -8.93 17.06 -7.72
N ASP A 44 -8.79 15.82 -7.27
CA ASP A 44 -9.40 15.35 -6.01
C ASP A 44 -8.40 15.34 -4.85
N SER A 45 -7.21 15.96 -5.01
CA SER A 45 -6.17 16.07 -3.98
C SER A 45 -5.83 14.72 -3.33
N ILE A 46 -5.78 13.65 -4.14
CA ILE A 46 -5.59 12.27 -3.66
C ILE A 46 -4.26 12.10 -2.94
N VAL A 47 -3.20 12.77 -3.41
CA VAL A 47 -1.85 12.68 -2.80
C VAL A 47 -1.85 13.33 -1.42
N GLU A 48 -2.52 14.47 -1.27
CA GLU A 48 -2.68 15.17 0.01
C GLU A 48 -3.51 14.34 0.99
N ASN A 49 -4.63 13.76 0.55
CA ASN A 49 -5.42 12.83 1.35
C ASN A 49 -4.56 11.63 1.81
N CYS A 50 -3.80 11.04 0.90
CA CYS A 50 -2.93 9.91 1.20
C CYS A 50 -1.89 10.29 2.28
N LYS A 51 -1.32 11.49 2.22
CA LYS A 51 -0.38 11.99 3.23
C LYS A 51 -1.07 12.11 4.59
N GLU A 52 -2.18 12.83 4.68
CA GLU A 52 -2.89 13.07 5.93
C GLU A 52 -3.38 11.76 6.58
N VAL A 53 -4.01 10.88 5.80
CA VAL A 53 -4.53 9.61 6.32
C VAL A 53 -3.40 8.65 6.69
N SER A 54 -2.27 8.68 5.99
CA SER A 54 -1.12 7.85 6.36
C SER A 54 -0.47 8.32 7.66
N GLU A 55 -0.35 9.62 7.91
CA GLU A 55 0.15 10.15 9.18
C GLU A 55 -0.73 9.64 10.34
N TYR A 56 -2.05 9.71 10.18
CA TYR A 56 -2.99 9.17 11.17
C TYR A 56 -2.85 7.65 11.35
N LEU A 57 -2.72 6.89 10.26
CA LEU A 57 -2.50 5.44 10.32
C LEU A 57 -1.23 5.09 11.11
N LEU A 58 -0.13 5.82 10.89
CA LEU A 58 1.13 5.58 11.58
C LEU A 58 1.00 5.84 13.08
N GLU A 59 0.32 6.92 13.50
CA GLU A 59 0.05 7.20 14.92
C GLU A 59 -0.75 6.07 15.60
N GLU A 60 -1.75 5.51 14.90
CA GLU A 60 -2.53 4.39 15.42
C GLU A 60 -1.71 3.09 15.46
N LEU A 61 -0.87 2.83 14.44
CA LEU A 61 0.04 1.67 14.45
C LEU A 61 1.10 1.77 15.55
N ASP A 62 1.60 2.96 15.87
CA ASP A 62 2.51 3.17 17.01
C ASP A 62 1.88 2.80 18.36
N LYS A 63 0.57 3.02 18.51
CA LYS A 63 -0.18 2.55 19.69
C LYS A 63 -0.29 1.02 19.71
N VAL A 64 -0.60 0.41 18.56
CA VAL A 64 -0.66 -1.06 18.44
C VAL A 64 0.69 -1.71 18.78
N VAL A 65 1.81 -1.12 18.33
CA VAL A 65 3.17 -1.62 18.68
C VAL A 65 3.41 -1.61 20.18
N LYS A 66 2.89 -0.61 20.90
CA LYS A 66 3.04 -0.51 22.35
C LYS A 66 2.15 -1.47 23.13
N ASP A 67 0.97 -1.79 22.57
CA ASP A 67 -0.07 -2.54 23.26
C ASP A 67 0.07 -4.07 23.07
N TYR A 68 0.83 -4.53 22.07
CA TYR A 68 0.91 -5.95 21.69
C TYR A 68 2.35 -6.42 21.49
N ASP A 69 2.86 -7.28 22.35
CA ASP A 69 4.23 -7.82 22.32
C ASP A 69 4.56 -8.58 21.04
N CYS A 70 3.56 -9.11 20.33
CA CYS A 70 3.77 -9.78 19.07
C CYS A 70 4.01 -8.83 17.88
N VAL A 71 3.76 -7.52 18.05
CA VAL A 71 3.99 -6.48 17.03
C VAL A 71 5.26 -5.74 17.38
N VAL A 72 6.31 -5.92 16.58
CA VAL A 72 7.65 -5.35 16.85
C VAL A 72 7.90 -4.02 16.15
N GLY A 73 6.98 -3.59 15.27
CA GLY A 73 7.07 -2.31 14.58
C GLY A 73 6.26 -2.29 13.31
N HIS A 74 6.37 -1.20 12.59
CA HIS A 74 5.82 -1.05 11.23
C HIS A 74 6.83 -0.37 10.31
N ARG A 75 6.65 -0.51 9.00
CA ARG A 75 7.50 0.10 7.99
C ARG A 75 6.75 0.30 6.69
N GLY A 76 7.05 1.37 5.97
CA GLY A 76 6.41 1.67 4.68
C GLY A 76 6.52 3.14 4.31
N LEU A 77 5.75 3.53 3.30
CA LEU A 77 5.63 4.91 2.84
C LEU A 77 4.16 5.17 2.49
N GLY A 78 3.63 6.28 2.96
CA GLY A 78 2.23 6.62 2.75
C GLY A 78 1.31 5.51 3.27
N LEU A 79 0.31 5.14 2.50
CA LEU A 79 -0.64 4.08 2.85
C LEU A 79 -0.12 2.65 2.57
N MET A 80 1.03 2.49 1.91
CA MET A 80 1.68 1.19 1.80
C MET A 80 2.47 0.90 3.07
N GLN A 81 1.92 0.09 3.97
CA GLN A 81 2.52 -0.21 5.26
C GLN A 81 2.67 -1.72 5.49
N GLY A 82 3.69 -2.09 6.24
CA GLY A 82 3.91 -3.44 6.72
C GLY A 82 3.97 -3.47 8.23
N ILE A 83 3.06 -4.18 8.88
CA ILE A 83 3.08 -4.44 10.33
C ILE A 83 4.01 -5.62 10.55
N VAL A 84 5.09 -5.41 11.28
CA VAL A 84 6.14 -6.41 11.53
C VAL A 84 5.84 -7.15 12.81
N LEU A 85 5.77 -8.48 12.72
CA LEU A 85 5.51 -9.37 13.85
C LEU A 85 6.78 -10.15 14.25
N ASN A 86 6.85 -10.59 15.50
CA ASN A 86 7.86 -11.57 15.94
C ASN A 86 7.43 -13.03 15.68
N VAL A 87 6.19 -13.25 15.25
CA VAL A 87 5.54 -14.54 14.95
C VAL A 87 5.06 -14.60 13.50
N PRO A 88 4.73 -15.79 12.94
CA PRO A 88 4.21 -15.90 11.58
C PRO A 88 2.89 -15.14 11.37
N ALA A 89 2.83 -14.32 10.31
CA ALA A 89 1.71 -13.42 10.01
C ALA A 89 0.46 -14.15 9.46
N LYS A 90 0.62 -15.36 8.91
CA LYS A 90 -0.44 -16.05 8.15
C LYS A 90 -1.73 -16.21 8.92
N LYS A 91 -1.65 -16.59 10.23
CA LYS A 91 -2.86 -16.76 11.06
C LYS A 91 -3.63 -15.46 11.26
N TYR A 92 -2.92 -14.33 11.39
CA TYR A 92 -3.54 -13.02 11.58
C TYR A 92 -4.15 -12.49 10.28
N VAL A 93 -3.51 -12.75 9.13
CA VAL A 93 -4.07 -12.43 7.80
C VAL A 93 -5.39 -13.18 7.59
N GLN A 94 -5.44 -14.48 7.95
CA GLN A 94 -6.69 -15.25 7.87
C GLN A 94 -7.76 -14.72 8.83
N ALA A 95 -7.40 -14.45 10.07
CA ALA A 95 -8.35 -13.92 11.06
C ALA A 95 -8.88 -12.51 10.66
N LEU A 96 -8.04 -11.65 10.07
CA LEU A 96 -8.48 -10.37 9.52
C LEU A 96 -9.45 -10.56 8.35
N LEU A 97 -9.20 -11.55 7.47
CA LEU A 97 -10.12 -11.88 6.39
C LEU A 97 -11.49 -12.32 6.92
N ASP A 98 -11.51 -13.13 7.98
CA ASP A 98 -12.75 -13.57 8.63
C ASP A 98 -13.52 -12.40 9.28
N GLU A 99 -12.81 -11.32 9.70
CA GLU A 99 -13.39 -10.05 10.14
C GLU A 99 -13.74 -9.09 8.97
N GLY A 100 -13.59 -9.52 7.71
CA GLY A 100 -13.92 -8.73 6.53
C GLY A 100 -12.84 -7.73 6.12
N VAL A 101 -11.57 -7.92 6.55
CA VAL A 101 -10.43 -7.09 6.16
C VAL A 101 -9.48 -7.88 5.26
N ILE A 102 -9.31 -7.42 4.03
CA ILE A 102 -8.41 -8.05 3.06
C ILE A 102 -7.01 -7.44 3.20
N VAL A 103 -6.08 -8.24 3.69
CA VAL A 103 -4.65 -7.93 3.76
C VAL A 103 -3.84 -9.12 3.24
N VAL A 104 -2.55 -8.94 3.02
CA VAL A 104 -1.67 -10.03 2.54
C VAL A 104 -0.41 -10.11 3.38
N THR A 105 0.28 -11.26 3.31
CA THR A 105 1.61 -11.39 3.91
C THR A 105 2.68 -10.77 2.99
N ALA A 106 3.74 -10.22 3.59
CA ALA A 106 4.97 -9.84 2.90
C ALA A 106 6.16 -10.55 3.59
N GLY A 107 6.52 -11.70 3.06
CA GLY A 107 7.36 -12.66 3.77
C GLY A 107 6.60 -13.36 4.89
N GLU A 108 7.34 -13.95 5.84
CA GLU A 108 6.76 -14.80 6.88
C GLU A 108 6.07 -14.01 8.00
N LYS A 109 6.62 -12.86 8.38
CA LYS A 109 6.30 -12.14 9.62
C LYS A 109 5.73 -10.72 9.40
N VAL A 110 5.25 -10.39 8.21
CA VAL A 110 4.73 -9.05 7.93
C VAL A 110 3.32 -9.14 7.38
N ILE A 111 2.40 -8.38 7.98
CA ILE A 111 1.07 -8.09 7.42
C ILE A 111 1.20 -6.85 6.56
N ARG A 112 0.93 -6.94 5.26
CA ARG A 112 1.03 -5.82 4.32
C ARG A 112 -0.33 -5.18 4.07
N LEU A 113 -0.37 -3.87 4.24
CA LEU A 113 -1.50 -2.99 3.94
C LEU A 113 -1.29 -2.32 2.59
N LEU A 114 -2.29 -2.37 1.72
CA LEU A 114 -2.35 -1.68 0.43
C LEU A 114 -3.79 -1.22 0.17
N PRO A 115 -4.30 -0.28 0.98
CA PRO A 115 -5.66 0.20 0.81
C PRO A 115 -5.77 1.11 -0.44
N PRO A 116 -6.98 1.35 -0.95
CA PRO A 116 -7.23 2.41 -1.92
C PRO A 116 -6.76 3.77 -1.40
N LEU A 117 -6.25 4.63 -2.30
CA LEU A 117 -5.73 5.96 -1.91
C LEU A 117 -6.81 6.94 -1.43
N VAL A 118 -8.08 6.57 -1.57
CA VAL A 118 -9.26 7.37 -1.19
C VAL A 118 -9.86 6.97 0.16
N ILE A 119 -9.18 6.13 0.95
CA ILE A 119 -9.63 5.82 2.30
C ILE A 119 -9.61 7.07 3.19
N THR A 120 -10.41 7.05 4.25
CA THR A 120 -10.51 8.11 5.25
C THR A 120 -10.03 7.62 6.62
N LYS A 121 -10.00 8.50 7.62
CA LYS A 121 -9.64 8.14 9.00
C LYS A 121 -10.61 7.13 9.61
N GLU A 122 -11.89 7.19 9.26
CA GLU A 122 -12.89 6.23 9.72
C GLU A 122 -12.58 4.80 9.24
N HIS A 123 -12.08 4.64 8.02
CA HIS A 123 -11.60 3.33 7.53
C HIS A 123 -10.37 2.84 8.29
N VAL A 124 -9.48 3.76 8.70
CA VAL A 124 -8.34 3.43 9.56
C VAL A 124 -8.83 2.96 10.92
N ASP A 125 -9.78 3.66 11.54
CA ASP A 125 -10.35 3.29 12.84
C ASP A 125 -11.03 1.92 12.81
N GLU A 126 -11.79 1.63 11.74
CA GLU A 126 -12.39 0.31 11.52
C GLU A 126 -11.31 -0.78 11.43
N PHE A 127 -10.26 -0.54 10.63
CA PHE A 127 -9.14 -1.47 10.49
C PHE A 127 -8.43 -1.71 11.83
N ILE A 128 -8.08 -0.66 12.55
CA ILE A 128 -7.38 -0.74 13.84
C ILE A 128 -8.22 -1.50 14.87
N THR A 129 -9.52 -1.26 14.90
CA THR A 129 -10.44 -1.99 15.80
C THR A 129 -10.41 -3.51 15.52
N LYS A 130 -10.50 -3.90 14.26
CA LYS A 130 -10.44 -5.31 13.85
C LYS A 130 -9.05 -5.90 14.06
N LEU A 131 -7.99 -5.15 13.78
CA LEU A 131 -6.62 -5.57 14.05
C LEU A 131 -6.39 -5.87 15.53
N ARG A 132 -6.83 -5.00 16.44
CA ARG A 132 -6.74 -5.18 17.89
C ARG A 132 -7.51 -6.44 18.35
N LYS A 133 -8.69 -6.68 17.80
CA LYS A 133 -9.48 -7.89 18.09
C LYS A 133 -8.73 -9.17 17.71
N VAL A 134 -8.02 -9.14 16.59
CA VAL A 134 -7.30 -10.32 16.06
C VAL A 134 -5.95 -10.53 16.78
N LEU A 135 -5.34 -9.46 17.31
CA LEU A 135 -4.08 -9.54 18.04
C LEU A 135 -4.26 -9.95 19.52
N ALA A 136 -5.44 -9.73 20.09
CA ALA A 136 -5.78 -10.10 21.46
C ALA A 136 -5.87 -11.62 21.63
#